data_8d185dbe1b2a32d81e598f1ec80269fc
#
_entry.id   8d185dbe1b2a32d81e598f1ec80269fc
#
_cell.length_a   1.000
_cell.length_b   1.000
_cell.length_c   1.000
_cell.angle_alpha   90.00
_cell.angle_beta   90.00
_cell.angle_gamma   90.00
#
_symmetry.space_group_name_H-M   'P 1'
#
loop_
_entity.id
_entity.type
_entity.pdbx_description
1 polymer ?
#
loop_
_entity_poly.entity_id
_entity_poly.type
_entity_poly.pdbx_seq_one_letter_code
_entity_poly.pdbx_strand_id
1 'polypeptide(L)'
;MMYMLKEMLTILMVWISSLSYPSTPIKSTEPIQSSEPIQSPEVTEPLPKVEVEVETYSPPFDHFYVEGKVDVKIVDIDDPYDYQASKNAVDDPNTGASMQYYSALWIGDHNYQGFSMLPSVQIGDLAQWRGKQYICYDLDDYAWLDENQQIRCYDGSYLSDKDVIVTCTCKTDTTRYLRYWKLV
;
A
#
# COMPACT_ATOMS: atom_id res chain seq x y z
N MET A 1 40.49 1.09 31.41
CA MET A 1 39.84 1.88 30.40
C MET A 1 38.35 1.67 30.56
N MET A 2 37.81 2.27 31.60
CA MET A 2 36.47 1.98 32.14
C MET A 2 35.91 3.28 32.71
N TYR A 3 35.59 4.21 31.79
CA TYR A 3 34.89 5.48 32.07
C TYR A 3 34.27 5.97 30.80
N MET A 4 33.03 5.58 30.49
CA MET A 4 32.06 6.26 29.67
C MET A 4 30.77 5.43 29.55
N LEU A 5 30.18 5.10 30.69
CA LEU A 5 28.88 4.42 30.70
C LEU A 5 28.04 4.96 31.86
N LYS A 6 27.79 6.29 31.84
CA LYS A 6 26.98 6.87 32.94
C LYS A 6 26.37 8.24 32.65
N GLU A 7 25.97 8.54 31.43
CA GLU A 7 25.15 9.76 31.19
C GLU A 7 24.24 9.65 29.96
N MET A 8 23.30 8.74 29.97
CA MET A 8 22.13 8.81 29.08
C MET A 8 20.92 8.11 29.70
N LEU A 9 20.61 8.42 30.92
CA LEU A 9 19.38 7.94 31.56
C LEU A 9 18.71 9.07 32.35
N THR A 10 18.35 10.14 31.70
CA THR A 10 17.41 11.15 32.25
C THR A 10 16.96 12.06 31.10
N ILE A 11 15.91 11.77 30.44
CA ILE A 11 14.89 12.64 29.82
C ILE A 11 13.85 11.71 29.16
N LEU A 12 12.98 11.14 29.97
CA LEU A 12 11.73 10.56 29.52
C LEU A 12 10.68 10.69 30.59
N MET A 13 10.24 11.90 30.82
CA MET A 13 8.97 12.17 31.51
C MET A 13 8.47 13.53 31.07
N VAL A 14 7.16 13.59 30.91
CA VAL A 14 6.32 14.77 30.67
C VAL A 14 6.08 15.08 29.18
N TRP A 15 4.94 14.57 28.70
CA TRP A 15 3.82 15.39 28.19
C TRP A 15 2.65 14.46 27.83
N ILE A 16 1.85 14.11 28.86
CA ILE A 16 0.46 13.70 28.67
C ILE A 16 -0.36 14.97 28.89
N SER A 17 -0.82 15.59 27.85
CA SER A 17 -1.82 16.66 27.93
C SER A 17 -3.10 16.18 27.25
N SER A 18 -4.06 15.92 28.08
CA SER A 18 -5.47 15.68 27.81
C SER A 18 -6.07 16.68 26.80
N LEU A 19 -6.50 16.20 25.66
CA LEU A 19 -7.45 16.92 24.80
C LEU A 19 -8.85 16.38 25.07
N SER A 20 -9.57 17.10 25.92
CA SER A 20 -11.00 16.94 26.11
C SER A 20 -11.72 17.49 24.87
N TYR A 21 -12.45 16.64 24.14
CA TYR A 21 -13.37 17.08 23.11
C TYR A 21 -14.68 17.54 23.78
N PRO A 22 -15.23 18.74 23.47
CA PRO A 22 -16.54 19.14 23.92
C PRO A 22 -17.62 18.39 23.12
N SER A 23 -18.44 17.63 23.82
CA SER A 23 -19.67 17.04 23.32
C SER A 23 -20.72 18.13 23.12
N THR A 24 -21.09 18.43 21.88
CA THR A 24 -22.26 19.26 21.56
C THR A 24 -23.54 18.42 21.73
N PRO A 25 -24.55 18.95 22.41
CA PRO A 25 -25.83 18.26 22.58
C PRO A 25 -26.64 18.26 21.28
N ILE A 26 -27.14 17.10 20.91
CA ILE A 26 -28.07 16.90 19.79
C ILE A 26 -29.39 17.54 20.16
N LYS A 27 -29.80 18.57 19.40
CA LYS A 27 -31.09 19.23 19.53
C LYS A 27 -32.19 18.25 19.07
N SER A 28 -33.12 17.97 19.98
CA SER A 28 -34.36 17.22 19.75
C SER A 28 -35.15 17.84 18.61
N THR A 29 -35.47 17.04 17.60
CA THR A 29 -36.34 17.41 16.47
C THR A 29 -37.78 17.18 16.88
N GLU A 30 -38.62 18.24 16.73
CA GLU A 30 -40.07 18.22 16.95
C GLU A 30 -40.78 17.24 15.98
N PRO A 31 -41.95 16.71 16.34
CA PRO A 31 -42.67 15.76 15.48
C PRO A 31 -43.28 16.48 14.27
N ILE A 32 -42.96 15.94 13.07
CA ILE A 32 -43.53 16.37 11.80
C ILE A 32 -44.99 15.96 11.76
N GLN A 33 -45.88 16.94 11.59
CA GLN A 33 -47.31 16.75 11.33
C GLN A 33 -47.52 15.95 10.04
N SER A 34 -48.39 14.97 10.14
CA SER A 34 -48.93 14.16 9.02
C SER A 34 -49.56 15.06 7.97
N SER A 35 -48.99 15.14 6.79
CA SER A 35 -49.60 15.70 5.60
C SER A 35 -50.27 14.60 4.77
N GLU A 36 -51.43 14.93 4.22
CA GLU A 36 -52.31 14.09 3.42
C GLU A 36 -51.65 13.41 2.24
N PRO A 37 -52.18 12.30 1.74
CA PRO A 37 -51.62 11.55 0.61
C PRO A 37 -51.79 12.35 -0.72
N ILE A 38 -50.68 12.81 -1.25
CA ILE A 38 -50.61 13.36 -2.60
C ILE A 38 -50.76 12.19 -3.56
N GLN A 39 -51.86 12.22 -4.35
CA GLN A 39 -52.01 11.29 -5.48
C GLN A 39 -50.92 11.56 -6.50
N SER A 40 -50.03 10.57 -6.64
CA SER A 40 -48.98 10.57 -7.64
C SER A 40 -49.58 10.33 -9.04
N PRO A 41 -49.28 11.16 -10.04
CA PRO A 41 -49.65 10.83 -11.44
C PRO A 41 -48.77 9.65 -11.87
N GLU A 42 -49.45 8.62 -12.38
CA GLU A 42 -48.85 7.45 -13.00
C GLU A 42 -48.17 7.87 -14.33
N VAL A 43 -46.85 8.14 -14.27
CA VAL A 43 -46.04 8.33 -15.49
C VAL A 43 -45.38 7.02 -15.82
N THR A 44 -46.01 6.26 -16.67
CA THR A 44 -45.51 5.03 -17.28
C THR A 44 -44.77 5.33 -18.58
N GLU A 45 -43.61 5.95 -18.49
CA GLU A 45 -42.62 5.86 -19.57
C GLU A 45 -41.38 5.18 -19.03
N PRO A 46 -40.97 4.03 -19.64
CA PRO A 46 -39.69 3.41 -19.24
C PRO A 46 -38.55 4.34 -19.68
N LEU A 47 -37.80 4.84 -18.73
CA LEU A 47 -36.58 5.57 -18.99
C LEU A 47 -35.66 4.71 -19.89
N PRO A 48 -35.06 5.28 -20.93
CA PRO A 48 -34.11 4.58 -21.79
C PRO A 48 -32.95 4.09 -20.89
N LYS A 49 -32.70 2.78 -20.91
CA LYS A 49 -31.49 2.21 -20.33
C LYS A 49 -30.30 2.78 -21.07
N VAL A 50 -29.66 3.77 -20.51
CA VAL A 50 -28.34 4.20 -20.94
C VAL A 50 -27.37 3.12 -20.44
N GLU A 51 -27.00 2.20 -21.33
CA GLU A 51 -25.83 1.34 -21.09
C GLU A 51 -24.62 2.26 -21.17
N VAL A 52 -24.10 2.63 -20.01
CA VAL A 52 -22.80 3.29 -19.89
C VAL A 52 -21.78 2.18 -20.11
N GLU A 53 -21.17 2.13 -21.29
CA GLU A 53 -19.94 1.35 -21.49
C GLU A 53 -18.88 1.93 -20.53
N VAL A 54 -18.64 1.23 -19.46
CA VAL A 54 -17.50 1.52 -18.58
C VAL A 54 -16.27 1.00 -19.29
N GLU A 55 -15.50 1.89 -19.90
CA GLU A 55 -14.16 1.53 -20.40
C GLU A 55 -13.35 1.04 -19.22
N THR A 56 -13.12 -0.27 -19.14
CA THR A 56 -12.24 -0.86 -18.14
C THR A 56 -10.79 -0.54 -18.51
N TYR A 57 -10.09 0.21 -17.67
CA TYR A 57 -8.68 0.48 -17.84
C TYR A 57 -7.88 -0.84 -17.86
N SER A 58 -7.06 -1.01 -18.89
CA SER A 58 -6.12 -2.13 -19.00
C SER A 58 -4.70 -1.59 -18.91
N PRO A 59 -3.96 -1.87 -17.83
CA PRO A 59 -2.61 -1.35 -17.67
C PRO A 59 -1.66 -1.91 -18.73
N PRO A 60 -0.59 -1.17 -19.11
CA PRO A 60 0.48 -1.70 -19.96
C PRO A 60 1.10 -2.98 -19.38
N PHE A 61 1.62 -3.84 -20.27
CA PHE A 61 2.13 -5.16 -19.90
C PHE A 61 3.25 -5.12 -18.85
N ASP A 62 4.11 -4.10 -18.91
CA ASP A 62 5.25 -3.87 -18.03
C ASP A 62 4.90 -3.05 -16.77
N HIS A 63 3.63 -2.68 -16.56
CA HIS A 63 3.18 -1.98 -15.36
C HIS A 63 2.72 -2.93 -14.28
N PHE A 64 3.11 -2.64 -13.03
CA PHE A 64 2.44 -3.18 -11.84
C PHE A 64 1.31 -2.24 -11.45
N TYR A 65 0.10 -2.74 -11.53
CA TYR A 65 -1.12 -1.95 -11.37
C TYR A 65 -2.00 -2.49 -10.25
N VAL A 66 -2.43 -1.62 -9.35
CA VAL A 66 -3.50 -1.85 -8.36
C VAL A 66 -4.46 -0.68 -8.47
N GLU A 67 -5.72 -0.94 -8.77
CA GLU A 67 -6.73 0.08 -9.05
C GLU A 67 -6.77 1.19 -7.99
N GLY A 68 -6.64 2.43 -8.43
CA GLY A 68 -6.66 3.63 -7.58
C GLY A 68 -5.49 3.76 -6.59
N LYS A 69 -4.49 2.87 -6.63
CA LYS A 69 -3.38 2.82 -5.65
C LYS A 69 -2.00 2.82 -6.29
N VAL A 70 -1.77 1.97 -7.28
CA VAL A 70 -0.46 1.80 -7.90
C VAL A 70 -0.62 1.67 -9.41
N ASP A 71 0.17 2.41 -10.16
CA ASP A 71 0.35 2.25 -11.60
C ASP A 71 1.77 2.69 -11.94
N VAL A 72 2.69 1.74 -12.02
CA VAL A 72 4.11 2.03 -12.23
C VAL A 72 4.75 1.03 -13.18
N LYS A 73 5.52 1.55 -14.12
CA LYS A 73 6.34 0.73 -15.01
C LYS A 73 7.44 0.02 -14.23
N ILE A 74 7.58 -1.29 -14.44
CA ILE A 74 8.60 -2.11 -13.76
C ILE A 74 9.71 -2.49 -14.75
N VAL A 75 10.93 -2.20 -14.36
CA VAL A 75 12.16 -2.60 -15.07
C VAL A 75 12.74 -3.85 -14.40
N ASP A 76 13.02 -4.89 -15.19
CA ASP A 76 13.66 -6.08 -14.68
C ASP A 76 15.16 -5.88 -14.49
N ILE A 77 15.65 -6.33 -13.37
CA ILE A 77 17.08 -6.36 -13.04
C ILE A 77 17.51 -7.84 -13.11
N ASP A 78 18.27 -8.17 -14.14
CA ASP A 78 18.71 -9.55 -14.39
C ASP A 78 19.71 -10.07 -13.34
N ASP A 79 20.62 -9.19 -12.90
CA ASP A 79 21.56 -9.50 -11.82
C ASP A 79 21.09 -8.88 -10.50
N PRO A 80 20.59 -9.67 -9.53
CA PRO A 80 20.13 -9.15 -8.24
C PRO A 80 21.24 -8.51 -7.40
N TYR A 81 22.50 -8.68 -7.77
CA TYR A 81 23.65 -8.06 -7.13
C TYR A 81 24.08 -6.77 -7.84
N ASP A 82 23.48 -6.41 -8.97
CA ASP A 82 23.72 -5.13 -9.62
C ASP A 82 22.94 -4.03 -8.89
N TYR A 83 23.56 -3.56 -7.80
CA TYR A 83 23.01 -2.45 -7.00
C TYR A 83 22.82 -1.18 -7.85
N GLN A 84 23.69 -0.91 -8.82
CA GLN A 84 23.58 0.32 -9.61
C GLN A 84 22.40 0.25 -10.58
N ALA A 85 22.14 -0.88 -11.21
CA ALA A 85 20.99 -1.07 -12.06
C ALA A 85 19.69 -0.94 -11.29
N SER A 86 19.58 -1.61 -10.13
CA SER A 86 18.39 -1.51 -9.27
C SER A 86 18.18 -0.10 -8.74
N LYS A 87 19.25 0.59 -8.31
CA LYS A 87 19.18 1.97 -7.86
C LYS A 87 18.72 2.91 -9.00
N ASN A 88 19.26 2.79 -10.18
CA ASN A 88 18.86 3.62 -11.32
C ASN A 88 17.39 3.43 -11.69
N ALA A 89 16.89 2.18 -11.62
CA ALA A 89 15.49 1.88 -11.91
C ALA A 89 14.51 2.50 -10.90
N VAL A 90 14.85 2.46 -9.60
CA VAL A 90 13.98 3.05 -8.56
C VAL A 90 14.20 4.55 -8.35
N ASP A 91 15.32 5.13 -8.79
CA ASP A 91 15.56 6.57 -8.74
C ASP A 91 14.88 7.32 -9.91
N ASP A 92 14.53 6.63 -11.00
CA ASP A 92 13.72 7.22 -12.07
C ASP A 92 12.27 7.36 -11.58
N PRO A 93 11.71 8.59 -11.56
CA PRO A 93 10.37 8.85 -11.02
C PRO A 93 9.23 8.12 -11.76
N ASN A 94 9.52 7.53 -12.91
CA ASN A 94 8.52 6.84 -13.73
C ASN A 94 8.62 5.31 -13.67
N THR A 95 9.60 4.77 -12.97
CA THR A 95 9.85 3.33 -12.95
C THR A 95 10.09 2.81 -11.54
N GLY A 96 9.73 1.53 -11.33
CA GLY A 96 10.20 0.70 -10.23
C GLY A 96 11.08 -0.42 -10.77
N ALA A 97 11.63 -1.23 -9.89
CA ALA A 97 12.48 -2.37 -10.24
C ALA A 97 11.84 -3.70 -9.86
N SER A 98 12.10 -4.75 -10.64
CA SER A 98 11.88 -6.13 -10.19
C SER A 98 13.15 -6.95 -10.30
N MET A 99 13.36 -7.84 -9.33
CA MET A 99 14.49 -8.76 -9.33
C MET A 99 14.15 -10.06 -8.61
N GLN A 100 14.82 -11.14 -9.01
CA GLN A 100 14.81 -12.38 -8.25
C GLN A 100 15.72 -12.22 -7.03
N TYR A 101 15.13 -11.97 -5.86
CA TYR A 101 15.86 -11.84 -4.61
C TYR A 101 15.86 -13.20 -3.88
N TYR A 102 16.81 -14.05 -4.22
CA TYR A 102 16.87 -15.47 -3.83
C TYR A 102 15.56 -16.19 -4.21
N SER A 103 14.77 -16.69 -3.24
CA SER A 103 13.50 -17.35 -3.51
C SER A 103 12.35 -16.37 -3.80
N ALA A 104 12.45 -15.14 -3.34
CA ALA A 104 11.41 -14.14 -3.55
C ALA A 104 11.56 -13.42 -4.89
N LEU A 105 10.43 -13.19 -5.57
CA LEU A 105 10.35 -12.18 -6.64
C LEU A 105 10.02 -10.83 -6.00
N TRP A 106 11.02 -9.99 -5.86
CA TRP A 106 10.90 -8.67 -5.27
C TRP A 106 10.58 -7.62 -6.34
N ILE A 107 9.62 -6.75 -6.05
CA ILE A 107 9.23 -5.61 -6.87
C ILE A 107 9.25 -4.38 -5.96
N GLY A 108 10.03 -3.37 -6.28
CA GLY A 108 10.21 -2.21 -5.40
C GLY A 108 10.27 -0.88 -6.11
N ASP A 109 9.85 0.14 -5.36
CA ASP A 109 9.95 1.54 -5.72
C ASP A 109 9.93 2.40 -4.45
N HIS A 110 10.27 3.68 -4.59
CA HIS A 110 10.24 4.62 -3.48
C HIS A 110 8.83 4.97 -3.02
N ASN A 111 8.68 5.25 -1.72
CA ASN A 111 7.41 5.63 -1.09
C ASN A 111 6.89 7.03 -1.48
N TYR A 112 7.66 7.82 -2.21
CA TYR A 112 7.28 9.14 -2.73
C TYR A 112 7.09 9.17 -4.25
N GLN A 113 7.15 7.99 -4.91
CA GLN A 113 6.97 7.79 -6.36
C GLN A 113 5.81 6.83 -6.63
N GLY A 114 5.96 5.89 -7.57
CA GLY A 114 4.90 4.99 -8.01
C GLY A 114 4.32 4.13 -6.90
N PHE A 115 5.11 3.79 -5.87
CA PHE A 115 4.65 3.01 -4.71
C PHE A 115 4.25 3.88 -3.49
N SER A 116 4.01 5.19 -3.69
CA SER A 116 3.57 6.08 -2.61
C SER A 116 2.28 5.62 -1.93
N MET A 117 1.37 4.99 -2.68
CA MET A 117 0.10 4.47 -2.18
C MET A 117 0.16 2.97 -1.80
N LEU A 118 1.32 2.30 -1.93
CA LEU A 118 1.46 0.89 -1.55
C LEU A 118 1.03 0.60 -0.09
N PRO A 119 1.29 1.48 0.89
CA PRO A 119 0.81 1.28 2.25
C PRO A 119 -0.71 1.17 2.39
N SER A 120 -1.48 1.72 1.43
CA SER A 120 -2.96 1.65 1.41
C SER A 120 -3.51 0.35 0.84
N VAL A 121 -2.66 -0.50 0.24
CA VAL A 121 -3.06 -1.81 -0.28
C VAL A 121 -3.41 -2.73 0.88
N GLN A 122 -4.55 -3.41 0.76
CA GLN A 122 -5.11 -4.30 1.78
C GLN A 122 -5.18 -5.75 1.28
N ILE A 123 -5.33 -6.69 2.20
CA ILE A 123 -5.62 -8.08 1.87
C ILE A 123 -6.94 -8.13 1.07
N GLY A 124 -6.91 -8.83 -0.07
CA GLY A 124 -8.02 -8.93 -1.01
C GLY A 124 -7.93 -7.97 -2.21
N ASP A 125 -7.08 -6.95 -2.16
CA ASP A 125 -6.85 -6.09 -3.34
C ASP A 125 -6.27 -6.89 -4.50
N LEU A 126 -6.68 -6.53 -5.71
CA LEU A 126 -6.22 -7.16 -6.93
C LEU A 126 -5.14 -6.31 -7.60
N ALA A 127 -4.12 -6.99 -8.09
CA ALA A 127 -3.09 -6.40 -8.93
C ALA A 127 -3.08 -7.03 -10.32
N GLN A 128 -2.67 -6.25 -11.31
CA GLN A 128 -2.36 -6.73 -12.66
C GLN A 128 -0.88 -6.49 -12.96
N TRP A 129 -0.22 -7.48 -13.50
CA TRP A 129 1.18 -7.39 -13.92
C TRP A 129 1.48 -8.45 -14.96
N ARG A 130 2.05 -8.04 -16.10
CA ARG A 130 2.42 -8.95 -17.20
C ARG A 130 1.25 -9.79 -17.70
N GLY A 131 0.07 -9.17 -17.81
CA GLY A 131 -1.13 -9.85 -18.29
C GLY A 131 -1.70 -10.90 -17.33
N LYS A 132 -1.20 -10.96 -16.10
CA LYS A 132 -1.69 -11.85 -15.04
C LYS A 132 -2.35 -11.04 -13.93
N GLN A 133 -3.30 -11.68 -13.26
CA GLN A 133 -3.98 -11.11 -12.09
C GLN A 133 -3.47 -11.77 -10.81
N TYR A 134 -3.27 -10.95 -9.79
CA TYR A 134 -2.79 -11.35 -8.48
C TYR A 134 -3.71 -10.81 -7.40
N ILE A 135 -3.77 -11.48 -6.26
CA ILE A 135 -4.47 -11.01 -5.06
C ILE A 135 -3.46 -10.80 -3.93
N CYS A 136 -3.58 -9.67 -3.24
CA CYS A 136 -2.84 -9.44 -2.00
C CYS A 136 -3.38 -10.39 -0.94
N TYR A 137 -2.55 -11.31 -0.42
CA TYR A 137 -2.97 -12.29 0.56
C TYR A 137 -2.38 -12.07 1.95
N ASP A 138 -1.32 -11.24 2.04
CA ASP A 138 -0.67 -10.91 3.31
C ASP A 138 0.06 -9.57 3.19
N LEU A 139 0.37 -8.95 4.33
CA LEU A 139 1.08 -7.67 4.41
C LEU A 139 1.97 -7.63 5.65
N ASP A 140 3.10 -6.91 5.52
CA ASP A 140 4.04 -6.68 6.62
C ASP A 140 4.44 -5.18 6.64
N ASP A 141 3.95 -4.46 7.65
CA ASP A 141 4.24 -3.05 7.85
C ASP A 141 5.41 -2.82 8.82
N TYR A 142 6.05 -3.90 9.25
CA TYR A 142 7.10 -3.89 10.27
C TYR A 142 8.40 -4.56 9.80
N ALA A 143 8.50 -4.90 8.52
CA ALA A 143 9.74 -5.42 7.94
C ALA A 143 10.87 -4.39 8.08
N TRP A 144 12.10 -4.86 8.27
CA TRP A 144 13.26 -3.99 8.43
C TRP A 144 14.50 -4.51 7.74
N LEU A 145 15.47 -3.61 7.48
CA LEU A 145 16.80 -3.98 7.02
C LEU A 145 17.67 -4.30 8.23
N ASP A 146 18.32 -5.45 8.21
CA ASP A 146 19.32 -5.80 9.20
C ASP A 146 20.69 -5.12 8.92
N GLU A 147 21.70 -5.42 9.72
CA GLU A 147 23.05 -4.88 9.58
C GLU A 147 23.73 -5.22 8.24
N ASN A 148 23.28 -6.29 7.58
CA ASN A 148 23.75 -6.73 6.27
C ASN A 148 22.87 -6.22 5.11
N GLN A 149 21.94 -5.29 5.38
CA GLN A 149 20.98 -4.74 4.43
C GLN A 149 20.01 -5.80 3.86
N GLN A 150 19.79 -6.90 4.58
CA GLN A 150 18.83 -7.93 4.21
C GLN A 150 17.47 -7.63 4.85
N ILE A 151 16.40 -7.88 4.09
CA ILE A 151 15.04 -7.64 4.57
C ILE A 151 14.63 -8.75 5.54
N ARG A 152 14.37 -8.35 6.79
CA ARG A 152 13.73 -9.16 7.83
C ARG A 152 12.23 -8.90 7.85
N CYS A 153 11.45 -9.95 7.81
CA CYS A 153 10.00 -9.91 7.98
C CYS A 153 9.62 -9.79 9.46
N TYR A 154 8.38 -9.38 9.75
CA TYR A 154 7.87 -9.25 11.10
C TYR A 154 8.04 -10.53 11.96
N ASP A 155 7.92 -11.72 11.35
CA ASP A 155 8.12 -13.02 12.01
C ASP A 155 9.59 -13.37 12.28
N GLY A 156 10.52 -12.47 11.95
CA GLY A 156 11.96 -12.64 12.12
C GLY A 156 12.64 -13.45 11.01
N SER A 157 11.89 -14.00 10.05
CA SER A 157 12.46 -14.69 8.89
C SER A 157 13.09 -13.70 7.92
N TYR A 158 13.96 -14.19 7.02
CA TYR A 158 14.42 -13.40 5.90
C TYR A 158 13.42 -13.46 4.75
N LEU A 159 13.23 -12.33 4.05
CA LEU A 159 12.44 -12.29 2.83
C LEU A 159 13.04 -13.21 1.75
N SER A 160 14.37 -13.28 1.68
CA SER A 160 15.09 -14.16 0.76
C SER A 160 14.73 -15.64 0.84
N ASP A 161 14.26 -16.09 2.02
CA ASP A 161 13.92 -17.50 2.26
C ASP A 161 12.48 -17.84 1.88
N LYS A 162 11.68 -16.83 1.48
CA LYS A 162 10.26 -16.99 1.14
C LYS A 162 10.08 -17.15 -0.37
N ASP A 163 9.37 -18.19 -0.79
CA ASP A 163 8.93 -18.36 -2.18
C ASP A 163 7.66 -17.54 -2.42
N VAL A 164 7.82 -16.25 -2.68
CA VAL A 164 6.72 -15.29 -2.77
C VAL A 164 6.95 -14.26 -3.86
N ILE A 165 5.86 -13.65 -4.35
CA ILE A 165 5.89 -12.38 -5.06
C ILE A 165 5.59 -11.28 -4.05
N VAL A 166 6.45 -10.28 -3.95
CA VAL A 166 6.33 -9.22 -2.96
C VAL A 166 6.59 -7.85 -3.57
N THR A 167 5.70 -6.90 -3.30
CA THR A 167 5.99 -5.48 -3.52
C THR A 167 6.50 -4.83 -2.25
N CYS A 168 7.49 -3.95 -2.41
CA CYS A 168 8.25 -3.34 -1.31
C CYS A 168 8.41 -1.85 -1.53
N THR A 169 8.15 -1.05 -0.50
CA THR A 169 8.53 0.36 -0.48
C THR A 169 9.09 0.77 0.89
N CYS A 170 9.81 1.89 0.92
CA CYS A 170 10.38 2.41 2.15
C CYS A 170 9.29 2.94 3.08
N LYS A 171 9.38 2.63 4.37
CA LYS A 171 8.63 3.29 5.44
C LYS A 171 9.51 4.33 6.11
N THR A 172 10.75 3.93 6.42
CA THR A 172 11.85 4.78 6.89
C THR A 172 13.13 4.33 6.18
N ASP A 173 14.27 4.88 6.57
CA ASP A 173 15.57 4.44 6.04
C ASP A 173 15.82 2.94 6.26
N THR A 174 15.33 2.40 7.36
CA THR A 174 15.56 1.00 7.76
C THR A 174 14.32 0.12 7.78
N THR A 175 13.12 0.66 7.66
CA THR A 175 11.88 -0.12 7.68
C THR A 175 11.17 -0.11 6.34
N ARG A 176 10.37 -1.15 6.09
CA ARG A 176 9.71 -1.39 4.80
C ARG A 176 8.23 -1.71 5.00
N TYR A 177 7.43 -1.36 4.00
CA TYR A 177 6.11 -1.92 3.76
C TYR A 177 6.24 -3.04 2.74
N LEU A 178 5.74 -4.23 3.06
CA LEU A 178 5.68 -5.36 2.15
C LEU A 178 4.22 -5.74 1.90
N ARG A 179 3.91 -6.10 0.64
CA ARG A 179 2.62 -6.66 0.22
C ARG A 179 2.89 -7.94 -0.54
N TYR A 180 2.29 -9.04 -0.09
CA TYR A 180 2.53 -10.37 -0.62
C TYR A 180 1.42 -10.76 -1.58
N TRP A 181 1.77 -11.26 -2.73
CA TRP A 181 0.87 -11.52 -3.85
C TRP A 181 0.88 -12.98 -4.25
N LYS A 182 -0.28 -13.52 -4.63
CA LYS A 182 -0.41 -14.82 -5.26
C LYS A 182 -1.28 -14.70 -6.51
N LEU A 183 -0.99 -15.56 -7.49
CA LEU A 183 -1.75 -15.63 -8.73
C LEU A 183 -3.21 -16.05 -8.45
N VAL A 184 -4.16 -15.42 -9.15
CA VAL A 184 -5.59 -15.75 -9.10
C VAL A 184 -5.95 -16.72 -10.22
#